data_7791d7a035db6e771883c27ef359bd42
#
_entry.id   7791d7a035db6e771883c27ef359bd42
#
_cell.length_a   1.000
_cell.length_b   1.000
_cell.length_c   1.000
_cell.angle_alpha   90.00
_cell.angle_beta   90.00
_cell.angle_gamma   90.00
#
_symmetry.space_group_name_H-M   'P 1'
#
loop_
_entity.id
_entity.type
_entity.pdbx_description
1 polymer ?
#
loop_
_entity_poly.entity_id
_entity_poly.type
_entity_poly.pdbx_seq_one_letter_code
_entity_poly.pdbx_strand_id
1 'polypeptide(L)'
;MKKNFIDFIGRWWQHAGMALAVLLLTAAGAASLAQGASPKDFDHLKTGYPLTGRHAQTRCESCHQNGIFKGTPRECVSCHLSGQRFARGNVVMPQQHVPTQAACDTCHTTRAFTGARFNHLGIA
;
A
#
# COMPACT_ATOMS: atom_id res chain seq x y z
N MET A 1 -64.50 -17.52 16.79
CA MET A 1 -63.73 -16.81 15.77
C MET A 1 -62.52 -16.00 16.29
N LYS A 2 -62.47 -15.53 17.53
CA LYS A 2 -61.30 -14.76 18.05
C LYS A 2 -60.04 -15.59 18.37
N LYS A 3 -60.16 -16.84 18.76
CA LYS A 3 -59.05 -17.72 19.15
C LYS A 3 -58.13 -18.03 17.96
N ASN A 4 -58.66 -18.32 16.81
CA ASN A 4 -57.88 -18.68 15.60
C ASN A 4 -57.03 -17.53 15.05
N PHE A 5 -57.43 -16.28 15.29
CA PHE A 5 -56.69 -15.11 14.85
C PHE A 5 -55.45 -14.84 15.72
N ILE A 6 -55.56 -15.06 17.02
CA ILE A 6 -54.42 -14.88 17.96
C ILE A 6 -53.36 -15.94 17.72
N ASP A 7 -53.78 -17.21 17.49
CA ASP A 7 -52.84 -18.30 17.18
C ASP A 7 -52.14 -18.10 15.83
N PHE A 8 -52.81 -17.52 14.86
CA PHE A 8 -52.22 -17.20 13.56
C PHE A 8 -51.14 -16.11 13.68
N ILE A 9 -51.40 -15.03 14.43
CA ILE A 9 -50.45 -13.95 14.66
C ILE A 9 -49.23 -14.46 15.43
N GLY A 10 -49.45 -15.29 16.50
CA GLY A 10 -48.35 -15.83 17.28
C GLY A 10 -47.39 -16.67 16.45
N ARG A 11 -47.89 -17.51 15.57
CA ARG A 11 -47.07 -18.33 14.66
C ARG A 11 -46.32 -17.46 13.64
N TRP A 12 -46.91 -16.38 13.14
CA TRP A 12 -46.26 -15.48 12.19
C TRP A 12 -45.09 -14.74 12.82
N TRP A 13 -45.21 -14.32 14.08
CA TRP A 13 -44.15 -13.65 14.82
C TRP A 13 -42.97 -14.60 15.13
N GLN A 14 -43.25 -15.86 15.40
CA GLN A 14 -42.17 -16.88 15.62
C GLN A 14 -41.34 -17.11 14.36
N HIS A 15 -41.96 -17.20 13.19
CA HIS A 15 -41.24 -17.36 11.92
C HIS A 15 -40.49 -16.08 11.48
N ALA A 16 -41.09 -14.91 11.71
CA ALA A 16 -40.43 -13.64 11.45
C ALA A 16 -39.20 -13.43 12.31
N GLY A 17 -39.26 -13.78 13.61
CA GLY A 17 -38.13 -13.71 14.53
C GLY A 17 -36.98 -14.66 14.16
N MET A 18 -37.30 -15.88 13.76
CA MET A 18 -36.29 -16.86 13.31
C MET A 18 -35.61 -16.41 12.00
N ALA A 19 -36.36 -15.87 11.04
CA ALA A 19 -35.81 -15.36 9.78
C ALA A 19 -34.85 -14.18 10.03
N LEU A 20 -35.21 -13.28 10.94
CA LEU A 20 -34.35 -12.14 11.30
C LEU A 20 -33.06 -12.59 12.00
N ALA A 21 -33.13 -13.58 12.91
CA ALA A 21 -31.99 -14.12 13.59
C ALA A 21 -31.00 -14.82 12.64
N VAL A 22 -31.52 -15.57 11.67
CA VAL A 22 -30.68 -16.21 10.63
C VAL A 22 -30.01 -15.18 9.74
N LEU A 23 -30.72 -14.10 9.36
CA LEU A 23 -30.18 -13.02 8.53
C LEU A 23 -29.05 -12.26 9.27
N LEU A 24 -29.20 -12.00 10.57
CA LEU A 24 -28.19 -11.34 11.38
C LEU A 24 -26.95 -12.23 11.61
N LEU A 25 -27.12 -13.53 11.77
CA LEU A 25 -26.02 -14.49 11.92
C LEU A 25 -25.21 -14.63 10.61
N THR A 26 -25.85 -14.58 9.45
CA THR A 26 -25.16 -14.63 8.15
C THR A 26 -24.40 -13.33 7.85
N ALA A 27 -24.94 -12.18 8.25
CA ALA A 27 -24.26 -10.88 8.10
C ALA A 27 -23.01 -10.77 8.98
N ALA A 28 -23.03 -11.31 10.19
CA ALA A 28 -21.88 -11.33 11.10
C ALA A 28 -20.75 -12.26 10.62
N GLY A 29 -21.09 -13.35 9.92
CA GLY A 29 -20.10 -14.30 9.38
C GLY A 29 -19.32 -13.78 8.18
N ALA A 30 -19.89 -12.88 7.39
CA ALA A 30 -19.25 -12.34 6.18
C ALA A 30 -18.15 -11.29 6.46
N ALA A 31 -18.16 -10.68 7.64
CA ALA A 31 -17.18 -9.67 8.02
C ALA A 31 -15.81 -10.23 8.45
N SER A 32 -15.71 -11.53 8.69
CA SER A 32 -14.50 -12.14 9.26
C SER A 32 -13.48 -12.65 8.23
N LEU A 33 -13.74 -12.58 6.95
CA LEU A 33 -12.85 -13.13 5.90
C LEU A 33 -11.93 -12.09 5.24
N ALA A 34 -11.97 -10.84 5.66
CA ALA A 34 -11.14 -9.77 5.11
C ALA A 34 -9.99 -9.36 6.04
N GLN A 35 -9.46 -10.27 6.85
CA GLN A 35 -8.17 -10.05 7.52
C GLN A 35 -7.05 -10.36 6.54
N GLY A 36 -6.94 -9.55 5.49
CA GLY A 36 -5.73 -9.47 4.70
C GLY A 36 -4.58 -9.07 5.62
N ALA A 37 -3.43 -9.74 5.48
CA ALA A 37 -2.22 -9.41 6.21
C ALA A 37 -2.02 -7.89 6.20
N SER A 38 -1.83 -7.31 7.38
CA SER A 38 -1.58 -5.87 7.49
C SER A 38 -0.37 -5.51 6.64
N PRO A 39 -0.41 -4.44 5.83
CA PRO A 39 0.76 -3.99 5.09
C PRO A 39 2.00 -3.76 5.96
N LYS A 40 1.82 -3.66 7.27
CA LYS A 40 2.89 -3.47 8.25
C LYS A 40 3.71 -4.74 8.53
N ASP A 41 3.17 -5.92 8.20
CA ASP A 41 3.82 -7.21 8.47
C ASP A 41 4.62 -7.74 7.27
N PHE A 42 4.64 -7.01 6.16
CA PHE A 42 5.37 -7.40 4.97
C PHE A 42 6.85 -6.97 5.07
N ASP A 43 7.75 -7.96 5.08
CA ASP A 43 9.18 -7.74 5.19
C ASP A 43 9.84 -7.63 3.80
N HIS A 44 10.19 -6.41 3.39
CA HIS A 44 10.88 -6.13 2.14
C HIS A 44 12.32 -6.68 2.09
N LEU A 45 12.94 -6.98 3.23
CA LEU A 45 14.26 -7.62 3.25
C LEU A 45 14.24 -8.96 2.52
N LYS A 46 13.13 -9.70 2.62
CA LYS A 46 12.93 -10.99 1.93
C LYS A 46 12.78 -10.85 0.41
N THR A 47 12.50 -9.66 -0.10
CA THR A 47 12.38 -9.39 -1.54
C THR A 47 13.67 -8.92 -2.19
N GLY A 48 14.72 -8.74 -1.39
CA GLY A 48 16.01 -8.22 -1.84
C GLY A 48 16.02 -6.70 -2.11
N TYR A 49 15.00 -5.96 -1.63
CA TYR A 49 14.97 -4.51 -1.65
C TYR A 49 14.62 -3.97 -0.26
N PRO A 50 15.60 -3.78 0.62
CA PRO A 50 15.35 -3.24 1.95
C PRO A 50 14.85 -1.79 1.86
N LEU A 51 13.75 -1.49 2.51
CA LEU A 51 13.26 -0.12 2.62
C LEU A 51 14.07 0.62 3.68
N THR A 52 14.84 1.60 3.24
CA THR A 52 15.70 2.42 4.12
C THR A 52 15.37 3.90 4.00
N GLY A 53 15.68 4.66 5.05
CA GLY A 53 15.46 6.10 5.06
C GLY A 53 14.02 6.50 4.79
N ARG A 54 13.79 7.38 3.83
CA ARG A 54 12.45 7.84 3.43
C ARG A 54 11.61 6.75 2.79
N HIS A 55 12.22 5.78 2.13
CA HIS A 55 11.48 4.66 1.55
C HIS A 55 10.76 3.81 2.60
N ALA A 56 11.30 3.71 3.82
CA ALA A 56 10.64 3.00 4.91
C ALA A 56 9.32 3.66 5.39
N GLN A 57 9.11 4.92 5.05
CA GLN A 57 7.93 5.71 5.42
C GLN A 57 6.99 5.93 4.22
N THR A 58 7.37 5.41 3.06
CA THR A 58 6.62 5.59 1.81
C THR A 58 5.43 4.62 1.77
N ARG A 59 4.31 5.07 1.21
CA ARG A 59 3.12 4.24 1.03
C ARG A 59 3.38 3.17 -0.02
N CYS A 60 2.74 2.03 0.15
CA CYS A 60 2.88 0.87 -0.76
C CYS A 60 2.62 1.26 -2.23
N GLU A 61 1.60 2.07 -2.48
CA GLU A 61 1.14 2.47 -3.81
C GLU A 61 2.10 3.41 -4.53
N SER A 62 3.03 4.06 -3.82
CA SER A 62 4.06 4.91 -4.44
C SER A 62 5.04 4.08 -5.26
N CYS A 63 5.27 2.83 -4.87
CA CYS A 63 6.12 1.88 -5.58
C CYS A 63 5.29 0.85 -6.34
N HIS A 64 4.22 0.33 -5.72
CA HIS A 64 3.35 -0.71 -6.28
C HIS A 64 2.10 -0.09 -6.91
N GLN A 65 2.29 0.61 -8.02
CA GLN A 65 1.22 1.30 -8.72
C GLN A 65 0.14 0.31 -9.18
N ASN A 66 -1.13 0.67 -8.95
CA ASN A 66 -2.30 -0.15 -9.26
C ASN A 66 -2.28 -1.55 -8.60
N GLY A 67 -1.61 -1.70 -7.45
CA GLY A 67 -1.49 -2.97 -6.75
C GLY A 67 -0.60 -4.01 -7.43
N ILE A 68 0.25 -3.60 -8.37
CA ILE A 68 1.18 -4.49 -9.05
C ILE A 68 2.46 -4.61 -8.22
N PHE A 69 2.64 -5.76 -7.59
CA PHE A 69 3.80 -6.01 -6.72
C PHE A 69 4.99 -6.58 -7.45
N LYS A 70 4.75 -7.39 -8.49
CA LYS A 70 5.81 -8.02 -9.28
C LYS A 70 6.35 -7.07 -10.35
N GLY A 71 7.68 -6.99 -10.48
CA GLY A 71 8.32 -6.20 -11.52
C GLY A 71 8.48 -4.71 -11.18
N THR A 72 8.33 -4.34 -9.91
CA THR A 72 8.71 -3.01 -9.44
C THR A 72 10.22 -2.83 -9.59
N PRO A 73 10.70 -1.78 -10.30
CA PRO A 73 12.13 -1.55 -10.49
C PRO A 73 12.81 -1.17 -9.18
N ARG A 74 14.13 -1.39 -9.13
CA ARG A 74 14.97 -1.10 -7.96
C ARG A 74 15.91 0.08 -8.15
N GLU A 75 16.13 0.48 -9.39
CA GLU A 75 17.03 1.56 -9.76
C GLU A 75 16.42 2.92 -9.42
N CYS A 76 17.23 3.79 -8.82
CA CYS A 76 16.82 5.13 -8.41
C CYS A 76 16.17 5.91 -9.56
N VAL A 77 16.76 5.85 -10.75
CA VAL A 77 16.30 6.57 -11.94
C VAL A 77 14.91 6.16 -12.40
N SER A 78 14.50 4.93 -12.15
CA SER A 78 13.18 4.44 -12.57
C SER A 78 12.02 5.16 -11.87
N CYS A 79 12.27 5.70 -10.67
CA CYS A 79 11.29 6.42 -9.87
C CYS A 79 11.63 7.92 -9.73
N HIS A 80 12.91 8.29 -9.82
CA HIS A 80 13.38 9.65 -9.54
C HIS A 80 13.83 10.43 -10.79
N LEU A 81 13.75 9.85 -11.97
CA LEU A 81 13.98 10.58 -13.21
C LEU A 81 12.63 10.96 -13.86
N SER A 82 12.50 12.22 -14.25
CA SER A 82 11.30 12.73 -14.93
C SER A 82 11.02 11.94 -16.22
N GLY A 83 9.74 11.70 -16.51
CA GLY A 83 9.30 10.93 -17.68
C GLY A 83 9.31 9.41 -17.50
N GLN A 84 9.87 8.88 -16.43
CA GLN A 84 9.81 7.45 -16.16
C GLN A 84 8.40 7.01 -15.69
N ARG A 85 8.05 5.75 -16.00
CA ARG A 85 6.73 5.20 -15.65
C ARG A 85 6.42 5.32 -14.17
N PHE A 86 7.38 5.07 -13.30
CA PHE A 86 7.24 5.06 -11.85
C PHE A 86 7.56 6.42 -11.19
N ALA A 87 7.89 7.46 -11.97
CA ALA A 87 8.20 8.79 -11.43
C ALA A 87 6.96 9.56 -10.93
N ARG A 88 5.75 9.12 -11.31
CA ARG A 88 4.50 9.80 -10.95
C ARG A 88 4.30 9.81 -9.43
N GLY A 89 4.15 11.02 -8.86
CA GLY A 89 3.95 11.21 -7.42
C GLY A 89 5.22 11.12 -6.58
N ASN A 90 6.37 10.89 -7.19
CA ASN A 90 7.66 10.84 -6.52
C ASN A 90 8.44 12.16 -6.71
N VAL A 91 9.39 12.41 -5.81
CA VAL A 91 10.35 13.51 -5.98
C VAL A 91 11.27 13.16 -7.13
N VAL A 92 11.30 13.97 -8.17
CA VAL A 92 12.13 13.75 -9.35
C VAL A 92 13.36 14.65 -9.35
N MET A 93 14.41 14.19 -10.02
CA MET A 93 15.64 14.93 -10.23
C MET A 93 15.34 16.23 -11.00
N PRO A 94 15.78 17.41 -10.52
CA PRO A 94 15.58 18.68 -11.21
C PRO A 94 16.36 18.74 -12.51
N GLN A 95 15.90 19.57 -13.46
CA GLN A 95 16.58 19.74 -14.75
C GLN A 95 18.00 20.33 -14.62
N GLN A 96 18.24 21.13 -13.59
CA GLN A 96 19.54 21.73 -13.28
C GLN A 96 20.44 20.84 -12.42
N HIS A 97 20.17 19.55 -12.40
CA HIS A 97 21.03 18.60 -11.69
C HIS A 97 22.44 18.57 -12.33
N VAL A 98 23.47 18.46 -11.50
CA VAL A 98 24.87 18.32 -11.98
C VAL A 98 24.96 17.14 -12.94
N PRO A 99 25.45 17.34 -14.17
CA PRO A 99 25.65 16.23 -15.11
C PRO A 99 26.67 15.24 -14.56
N THR A 100 26.32 14.00 -14.41
CA THR A 100 27.21 12.96 -13.90
C THR A 100 26.79 11.59 -14.40
N GLN A 101 27.75 10.69 -14.56
CA GLN A 101 27.54 9.28 -14.83
C GLN A 101 27.72 8.43 -13.57
N ALA A 102 28.05 9.06 -12.43
CA ALA A 102 28.18 8.37 -11.16
C ALA A 102 26.80 7.83 -10.69
N ALA A 103 26.84 6.74 -9.94
CA ALA A 103 25.64 6.22 -9.30
C ALA A 103 25.08 7.23 -8.30
N CYS A 104 23.76 7.31 -8.19
CA CYS A 104 23.06 8.32 -7.38
C CYS A 104 23.47 8.28 -5.90
N ASP A 105 23.73 7.10 -5.36
CA ASP A 105 24.15 6.86 -3.98
C ASP A 105 25.59 7.30 -3.68
N THR A 106 26.38 7.63 -4.70
CA THR A 106 27.68 8.29 -4.52
C THR A 106 27.55 9.67 -3.88
N CYS A 107 26.45 10.38 -4.18
CA CYS A 107 26.21 11.74 -3.71
C CYS A 107 25.01 11.84 -2.77
N HIS A 108 24.01 10.97 -2.95
CA HIS A 108 22.75 11.01 -2.23
C HIS A 108 22.58 9.84 -1.28
N THR A 109 21.71 10.00 -0.30
CA THR A 109 21.28 8.91 0.57
C THR A 109 19.76 8.78 0.55
N THR A 110 19.24 7.63 0.91
CA THR A 110 17.79 7.42 1.05
C THR A 110 17.16 8.24 2.19
N ARG A 111 17.95 8.83 3.08
CA ARG A 111 17.47 9.68 4.19
C ARG A 111 17.11 11.07 3.71
N ALA A 112 17.92 11.65 2.83
CA ALA A 112 17.69 12.97 2.26
C ALA A 112 18.36 13.05 0.88
N PHE A 113 17.60 13.51 -0.11
CA PHE A 113 18.13 13.82 -1.44
C PHE A 113 18.77 15.22 -1.47
N THR A 114 18.35 16.12 -0.58
CA THR A 114 18.96 17.43 -0.36
C THR A 114 20.23 17.29 0.47
N GLY A 115 21.24 18.10 0.19
CA GLY A 115 22.52 18.06 0.89
C GLY A 115 23.45 16.97 0.35
N ALA A 116 23.43 16.76 -0.97
CA ALA A 116 24.37 15.88 -1.65
C ALA A 116 25.82 16.22 -1.27
N ARG A 117 26.63 15.20 -0.99
CA ARG A 117 28.06 15.36 -0.71
C ARG A 117 28.81 15.20 -2.01
N PHE A 118 29.46 16.25 -2.44
CA PHE A 118 30.34 16.22 -3.59
C PHE A 118 31.80 16.32 -3.12
N ASN A 119 32.59 15.33 -3.43
CA ASN A 119 34.02 15.33 -3.13
C ASN A 119 34.78 15.84 -4.37
N HIS A 120 35.20 17.09 -4.36
CA HIS A 120 35.98 17.70 -5.44
C HIS A 120 37.39 17.15 -5.57
N LEU A 121 37.91 16.43 -4.56
CA LEU A 121 39.28 15.92 -4.55
C LEU A 121 39.48 14.66 -5.44
N GLY A 122 38.40 14.09 -5.94
CA GLY A 122 38.43 12.90 -6.81
C GLY A 122 38.28 13.16 -8.29
N ILE A 123 38.21 14.40 -8.72
CA ILE A 123 38.13 14.81 -10.13
C ILE A 123 39.51 15.36 -10.54
N ALA A 124 40.39 14.48 -10.90
CA ALA A 124 41.63 14.80 -11.61
C ALA A 124 41.58 14.19 -13.01
#